data_efc90744d36e1388573435efc926e74c
#
_entry.id   efc90744d36e1388573435efc926e74c
#
_cell.length_a   1.000
_cell.length_b   1.000
_cell.length_c   1.000
_cell.angle_alpha   90.00
_cell.angle_beta   90.00
_cell.angle_gamma   90.00
#
_symmetry.space_group_name_H-M   'P 1'
#
loop_
_entity.id
_entity.type
_entity.pdbx_description
1 polymer ?
#
loop_
_entity_poly.entity_id
_entity_poly.type
_entity_poly.pdbx_seq_one_letter_code
_entity_poly.pdbx_strand_id
1 'polypeptide(L)'
;MNYLKRYLKYICLIVFICLAFNLYYIFLVDNRQIDLLVYLDFLLVIVILIFAFFVYLGYRKTKRKKDELLKLNTLIFNEFDDVDAAIIEHDINYLKNELQNQYDINSNLQDYFARWCHEIKIPLSSLVLMNEKILDSDLKQAMKYPLEKIKQQLNYVMLGCKVQSHLYDLKVTKINILDCIKSSIRNNRFFLIEKKFDIKIDIDETFVYSDKEWLTYIIDQLINNAIKYSKKDPYLKIWTKKDKNETLLFIEDNGEGIKKEDLPRIFERGYTGSNHRNNQYKSTGFGLYMVDLILKRLGHDCYVESSFSKYTCFIIVFKDNRDFFNL
;
A
#
# COMPACT_ATOMS: atom_id res chain seq x y z
N MET A 1 25.15 -2.48 -31.46
CA MET A 1 25.01 -2.04 -32.86
C MET A 1 25.17 -0.50 -33.03
N ASN A 2 24.75 0.29 -32.03
CA ASN A 2 24.88 1.76 -32.09
C ASN A 2 26.29 2.29 -31.97
N TYR A 3 27.17 1.65 -31.19
CA TYR A 3 28.57 2.07 -31.00
C TYR A 3 29.36 2.04 -32.31
N LEU A 4 29.26 0.97 -33.09
CA LEU A 4 29.90 0.86 -34.40
C LEU A 4 29.30 1.84 -35.42
N LYS A 5 27.97 2.05 -35.41
CA LYS A 5 27.30 3.00 -36.32
C LYS A 5 27.74 4.44 -36.09
N ARG A 6 28.09 4.82 -34.85
CA ARG A 6 28.56 6.17 -34.49
C ARG A 6 29.91 6.48 -35.15
N TYR A 7 30.83 5.49 -35.23
CA TYR A 7 32.15 5.67 -35.82
C TYR A 7 32.16 5.40 -37.34
N LEU A 8 31.24 4.61 -37.85
CA LEU A 8 31.14 4.32 -39.30
C LEU A 8 30.93 5.58 -40.13
N LYS A 9 30.17 6.57 -39.61
CA LYS A 9 29.98 7.87 -40.29
C LYS A 9 31.28 8.62 -40.47
N TYR A 10 32.18 8.61 -39.49
CA TYR A 10 33.48 9.29 -39.55
C TYR A 10 34.42 8.55 -40.49
N ILE A 11 34.42 7.23 -40.49
CA ILE A 11 35.22 6.42 -41.43
C ILE A 11 34.76 6.68 -42.87
N CYS A 12 33.47 6.69 -43.15
CA CYS A 12 32.93 7.02 -44.46
C CYS A 12 33.31 8.42 -44.91
N LEU A 13 33.28 9.41 -44.01
CA LEU A 13 33.71 10.79 -44.31
C LEU A 13 35.19 10.87 -44.66
N ILE A 14 36.06 10.20 -43.91
CA ILE A 14 37.49 10.15 -44.17
C ILE A 14 37.78 9.51 -45.54
N VAL A 15 37.16 8.36 -45.83
CA VAL A 15 37.29 7.68 -47.11
C VAL A 15 36.83 8.57 -48.27
N PHE A 16 35.71 9.29 -48.09
CA PHE A 16 35.20 10.22 -49.11
C PHE A 16 36.18 11.38 -49.38
N ILE A 17 36.73 11.99 -48.31
CA ILE A 17 37.71 13.08 -48.43
C ILE A 17 38.97 12.58 -49.14
N CYS A 18 39.42 11.33 -48.86
CA CYS A 18 40.60 10.77 -49.51
C CYS A 18 40.35 10.49 -50.99
N LEU A 19 39.20 9.94 -51.34
CA LEU A 19 38.82 9.72 -52.74
C LEU A 19 38.75 11.05 -53.52
N ALA A 20 38.16 12.10 -52.92
CA ALA A 20 38.09 13.41 -53.53
C ALA A 20 39.48 14.04 -53.73
N PHE A 21 40.39 13.87 -52.73
CA PHE A 21 41.76 14.34 -52.81
C PHE A 21 42.57 13.61 -53.90
N ASN A 22 42.44 12.28 -54.00
CA ASN A 22 43.08 11.48 -55.01
C ASN A 22 42.59 11.83 -56.43
N LEU A 23 41.32 12.07 -56.59
CA LEU A 23 40.72 12.45 -57.87
C LEU A 23 41.24 13.87 -58.28
N TYR A 24 41.27 14.79 -57.33
CA TYR A 24 41.87 16.15 -57.56
C TYR A 24 43.34 16.04 -57.94
N TYR A 25 44.12 15.20 -57.24
CA TYR A 25 45.58 15.07 -57.51
C TYR A 25 45.87 14.44 -58.88
N ILE A 26 45.08 13.40 -59.30
CA ILE A 26 45.24 12.78 -60.62
C ILE A 26 44.99 13.80 -61.77
N PHE A 27 44.08 14.74 -61.58
CA PHE A 27 43.77 15.76 -62.56
C PHE A 27 44.77 16.90 -62.66
N LEU A 28 45.51 17.16 -61.57
CA LEU A 28 46.41 18.35 -61.50
C LEU A 28 47.88 18.04 -61.64
N VAL A 29 48.32 16.81 -61.39
CA VAL A 29 49.77 16.49 -61.26
C VAL A 29 50.26 15.59 -62.37
N ASP A 30 51.43 15.90 -62.91
CA ASP A 30 52.07 15.19 -63.99
C ASP A 30 52.47 13.73 -63.58
N ASN A 31 52.44 12.80 -64.51
CA ASN A 31 52.60 11.33 -64.29
C ASN A 31 53.80 10.87 -63.45
N ARG A 32 54.79 11.73 -63.24
CA ARG A 32 56.03 11.38 -62.51
C ARG A 32 55.93 11.30 -61.01
N GLN A 33 54.76 11.67 -60.39
CA GLN A 33 54.59 11.69 -58.94
C GLN A 33 53.47 10.73 -58.45
N ILE A 34 53.00 9.87 -59.28
CA ILE A 34 51.98 8.88 -58.94
C ILE A 34 52.41 7.93 -57.82
N ASP A 35 53.69 7.57 -57.76
CA ASP A 35 54.27 6.71 -56.72
C ASP A 35 54.17 7.33 -55.33
N LEU A 36 54.26 8.65 -55.21
CA LEU A 36 54.09 9.38 -53.94
C LEU A 36 52.63 9.29 -53.43
N LEU A 37 51.68 9.34 -54.34
CA LEU A 37 50.26 9.26 -54.05
C LEU A 37 49.90 7.85 -53.57
N VAL A 38 50.39 6.81 -54.19
CA VAL A 38 50.23 5.42 -53.75
C VAL A 38 50.82 5.21 -52.37
N TYR A 39 51.99 5.79 -52.08
CA TYR A 39 52.57 5.72 -50.73
C TYR A 39 51.76 6.45 -49.69
N LEU A 40 51.19 7.62 -49.96
CA LEU A 40 50.30 8.35 -49.06
C LEU A 40 48.99 7.57 -48.76
N ASP A 41 48.40 6.97 -49.80
CA ASP A 41 47.20 6.14 -49.63
C ASP A 41 47.50 4.91 -48.77
N PHE A 42 48.64 4.26 -48.98
CA PHE A 42 49.04 3.13 -48.15
C PHE A 42 49.21 3.51 -46.67
N LEU A 43 49.81 4.67 -46.40
CA LEU A 43 49.98 5.19 -45.05
C LEU A 43 48.62 5.53 -44.40
N LEU A 44 47.71 6.07 -45.18
CA LEU A 44 46.36 6.40 -44.75
C LEU A 44 45.54 5.15 -44.41
N VAL A 45 45.65 4.08 -45.21
CA VAL A 45 45.03 2.77 -44.89
C VAL A 45 45.56 2.24 -43.58
N ILE A 46 46.85 2.34 -43.29
CA ILE A 46 47.44 1.94 -42.00
C ILE A 46 46.82 2.73 -40.84
N VAL A 47 46.70 4.05 -40.99
CA VAL A 47 46.08 4.91 -39.95
C VAL A 47 44.61 4.50 -39.71
N ILE A 48 43.83 4.24 -40.77
CA ILE A 48 42.44 3.77 -40.66
C ILE A 48 42.36 2.43 -39.93
N LEU A 49 43.27 1.48 -40.25
CA LEU A 49 43.31 0.18 -39.58
C LEU A 49 43.66 0.32 -38.10
N ILE A 50 44.63 1.17 -37.73
CA ILE A 50 44.97 1.46 -36.35
C ILE A 50 43.75 2.07 -35.61
N PHE A 51 43.08 3.05 -36.24
CA PHE A 51 41.89 3.66 -35.65
C PHE A 51 40.77 2.64 -35.46
N ALA A 52 40.46 1.81 -36.48
CA ALA A 52 39.48 0.76 -36.40
C ALA A 52 39.80 -0.25 -35.28
N PHE A 53 41.09 -0.57 -35.09
CA PHE A 53 41.54 -1.45 -34.01
C PHE A 53 41.27 -0.83 -32.63
N PHE A 54 41.53 0.44 -32.41
CA PHE A 54 41.22 1.13 -31.15
C PHE A 54 39.70 1.20 -30.90
N VAL A 55 38.90 1.50 -31.92
CA VAL A 55 37.43 1.47 -31.84
C VAL A 55 36.94 0.07 -31.46
N TYR A 56 37.50 -0.99 -32.05
CA TYR A 56 37.19 -2.36 -31.72
C TYR A 56 37.55 -2.73 -30.27
N LEU A 57 38.71 -2.30 -29.78
CA LEU A 57 39.11 -2.52 -28.40
C LEU A 57 38.16 -1.81 -27.42
N GLY A 58 37.75 -0.59 -27.71
CA GLY A 58 36.77 0.17 -26.96
C GLY A 58 35.41 -0.55 -26.92
N TYR A 59 34.92 -0.99 -28.06
CA TYR A 59 33.69 -1.80 -28.15
C TYR A 59 33.76 -3.09 -27.32
N ARG A 60 34.85 -3.84 -27.42
CA ARG A 60 35.07 -5.07 -26.67
C ARG A 60 35.09 -4.83 -25.17
N LYS A 61 35.70 -3.73 -24.71
CA LYS A 61 35.71 -3.33 -23.27
C LYS A 61 34.31 -3.00 -22.77
N THR A 62 33.57 -2.19 -23.52
CA THR A 62 32.16 -1.83 -23.14
C THR A 62 31.26 -3.04 -23.14
N LYS A 63 31.38 -3.93 -24.13
CA LYS A 63 30.61 -5.19 -24.20
C LYS A 63 30.91 -6.08 -23.00
N ARG A 64 32.19 -6.27 -22.63
CA ARG A 64 32.56 -7.06 -21.44
C ARG A 64 31.97 -6.47 -20.16
N LYS A 65 32.11 -5.15 -19.95
CA LYS A 65 31.50 -4.47 -18.79
C LYS A 65 29.99 -4.71 -18.74
N LYS A 66 29.29 -4.61 -19.87
CA LYS A 66 27.87 -4.89 -19.95
C LYS A 66 27.53 -6.35 -19.58
N ASP A 67 28.26 -7.32 -20.16
CA ASP A 67 28.04 -8.76 -19.90
C ASP A 67 28.33 -9.12 -18.43
N GLU A 68 29.27 -8.45 -17.77
CA GLU A 68 29.53 -8.58 -16.34
C GLU A 68 28.42 -8.00 -15.48
N LEU A 69 27.95 -6.79 -15.78
CA LEU A 69 26.89 -6.10 -15.04
C LEU A 69 25.54 -6.81 -15.17
N LEU A 70 25.21 -7.35 -16.34
CA LEU A 70 23.98 -8.16 -16.55
C LEU A 70 23.94 -9.45 -15.70
N LYS A 71 25.07 -9.88 -15.14
CA LYS A 71 25.12 -11.03 -14.21
C LYS A 71 24.92 -10.61 -12.75
N LEU A 72 25.01 -9.32 -12.44
CA LEU A 72 24.80 -8.81 -11.09
C LEU A 72 23.30 -8.67 -10.80
N ASN A 73 22.94 -8.92 -9.56
CA ASN A 73 21.55 -8.74 -9.10
C ASN A 73 21.35 -7.31 -8.57
N THR A 74 21.57 -6.32 -9.43
CA THR A 74 21.47 -4.88 -9.13
C THR A 74 20.91 -4.12 -10.33
N LEU A 75 20.38 -2.92 -10.09
CA LEU A 75 19.96 -2.03 -11.17
C LEU A 75 21.19 -1.47 -11.89
N ILE A 76 21.21 -1.57 -13.21
CA ILE A 76 22.36 -1.16 -14.06
C ILE A 76 22.05 -0.03 -15.03
N PHE A 77 20.79 0.45 -15.05
CA PHE A 77 20.33 1.51 -15.95
C PHE A 77 21.23 2.76 -15.93
N ASN A 78 21.69 3.19 -14.76
CA ASN A 78 22.52 4.39 -14.60
C ASN A 78 23.99 4.21 -14.99
N GLU A 79 24.42 2.98 -15.32
CA GLU A 79 25.83 2.67 -15.66
C GLU A 79 26.15 2.87 -17.15
N PHE A 80 25.13 3.18 -17.97
CA PHE A 80 25.27 3.30 -19.41
C PHE A 80 24.61 4.57 -19.95
N ASP A 81 25.31 5.26 -20.84
CA ASP A 81 24.77 6.41 -21.60
C ASP A 81 23.75 5.95 -22.67
N ASP A 82 24.00 4.78 -23.28
CA ASP A 82 23.13 4.15 -24.28
C ASP A 82 22.40 2.96 -23.64
N VAL A 83 21.12 3.15 -23.28
CA VAL A 83 20.26 2.11 -22.71
C VAL A 83 19.64 1.29 -23.86
N ASP A 84 19.93 0.00 -23.88
CA ASP A 84 19.31 -0.92 -24.82
C ASP A 84 18.22 -1.79 -24.16
N ALA A 85 17.43 -2.48 -25.00
CA ALA A 85 16.34 -3.31 -24.54
C ALA A 85 16.77 -4.39 -23.51
N ALA A 86 17.99 -4.92 -23.61
CA ALA A 86 18.48 -5.94 -22.69
C ALA A 86 18.75 -5.39 -21.27
N ILE A 87 19.18 -4.13 -21.17
CA ILE A 87 19.37 -3.45 -19.87
C ILE A 87 18.02 -3.18 -19.22
N ILE A 88 17.05 -2.69 -20.02
CA ILE A 88 15.69 -2.43 -19.54
C ILE A 88 15.03 -3.75 -19.06
N GLU A 89 15.14 -4.81 -19.83
CA GLU A 89 14.58 -6.11 -19.48
C GLU A 89 15.21 -6.70 -18.21
N HIS A 90 16.53 -6.59 -18.08
CA HIS A 90 17.25 -6.99 -16.86
C HIS A 90 16.74 -6.23 -15.64
N ASP A 91 16.66 -4.90 -15.71
CA ASP A 91 16.25 -4.08 -14.57
C ASP A 91 14.75 -4.25 -14.22
N ILE A 92 13.89 -4.46 -15.23
CA ILE A 92 12.49 -4.82 -15.00
C ILE A 92 12.40 -6.16 -14.28
N ASN A 93 13.17 -7.17 -14.67
CA ASN A 93 13.17 -8.47 -14.02
C ASN A 93 13.72 -8.40 -12.61
N TYR A 94 14.78 -7.63 -12.39
CA TYR A 94 15.30 -7.35 -11.05
C TYR A 94 14.23 -6.71 -10.14
N LEU A 95 13.56 -5.66 -10.62
CA LEU A 95 12.51 -4.97 -9.86
C LEU A 95 11.29 -5.88 -9.58
N LYS A 96 10.90 -6.72 -10.54
CA LYS A 96 9.83 -7.71 -10.35
C LYS A 96 10.20 -8.73 -9.26
N ASN A 97 11.43 -9.23 -9.28
CA ASN A 97 11.91 -10.20 -8.29
C ASN A 97 11.99 -9.55 -6.89
N GLU A 98 12.47 -8.31 -6.81
CA GLU A 98 12.53 -7.58 -5.53
C GLU A 98 11.12 -7.30 -4.99
N LEU A 99 10.18 -6.89 -5.87
CA LEU A 99 8.78 -6.70 -5.50
C LEU A 99 8.15 -8.01 -4.99
N GLN A 100 8.40 -9.13 -5.68
CA GLN A 100 7.91 -10.44 -5.25
C GLN A 100 8.50 -10.85 -3.91
N ASN A 101 9.80 -10.64 -3.70
CA ASN A 101 10.47 -10.93 -2.43
C ASN A 101 9.87 -10.11 -1.28
N GLN A 102 9.65 -8.80 -1.48
CA GLN A 102 8.99 -7.93 -0.50
C GLN A 102 7.55 -8.37 -0.23
N TYR A 103 6.84 -8.83 -1.26
CA TYR A 103 5.51 -9.41 -1.12
C TYR A 103 5.53 -10.68 -0.26
N ASP A 104 6.44 -11.60 -0.54
CA ASP A 104 6.55 -12.87 0.19
C ASP A 104 6.95 -12.66 1.65
N ILE A 105 7.88 -11.73 1.93
CA ILE A 105 8.25 -11.33 3.29
C ILE A 105 7.03 -10.79 4.04
N ASN A 106 6.28 -9.89 3.42
CA ASN A 106 5.10 -9.28 4.03
C ASN A 106 4.00 -10.32 4.31
N SER A 107 3.75 -11.22 3.35
CA SER A 107 2.78 -12.33 3.49
C SER A 107 3.18 -13.27 4.63
N ASN A 108 4.44 -13.69 4.69
CA ASN A 108 4.94 -14.55 5.75
C ASN A 108 4.82 -13.89 7.14
N LEU A 109 5.10 -12.59 7.23
CA LEU A 109 4.96 -11.82 8.47
C LEU A 109 3.49 -11.77 8.93
N GLN A 110 2.56 -11.59 8.00
CA GLN A 110 1.12 -11.59 8.29
C GLN A 110 0.64 -12.96 8.78
N ASP A 111 1.05 -14.04 8.13
CA ASP A 111 0.74 -15.41 8.54
C ASP A 111 1.32 -15.73 9.92
N TYR A 112 2.52 -15.25 10.20
CA TYR A 112 3.16 -15.38 11.51
C TYR A 112 2.33 -14.68 12.59
N PHE A 113 1.92 -13.42 12.38
CA PHE A 113 1.09 -12.68 13.33
C PHE A 113 -0.29 -13.32 13.51
N ALA A 114 -0.91 -13.80 12.45
CA ALA A 114 -2.20 -14.48 12.54
C ALA A 114 -2.13 -15.74 13.41
N ARG A 115 -1.09 -16.59 13.23
CA ARG A 115 -0.85 -17.77 14.06
C ARG A 115 -0.56 -17.40 15.50
N TRP A 116 0.30 -16.43 15.72
CA TRP A 116 0.64 -15.95 17.06
C TRP A 116 -0.58 -15.43 17.83
N CYS A 117 -1.44 -14.65 17.18
CA CYS A 117 -2.71 -14.23 17.78
C CYS A 117 -3.61 -15.40 18.12
N HIS A 118 -3.63 -16.44 17.28
CA HIS A 118 -4.42 -17.66 17.55
C HIS A 118 -3.87 -18.41 18.76
N GLU A 119 -2.56 -18.51 18.89
CA GLU A 119 -1.91 -19.15 20.04
C GLU A 119 -2.15 -18.39 21.35
N ILE A 120 -2.13 -17.07 21.35
CA ILE A 120 -2.43 -16.25 22.54
C ILE A 120 -3.92 -16.35 22.93
N LYS A 121 -4.82 -16.56 21.99
CA LYS A 121 -6.25 -16.69 22.26
C LYS A 121 -6.59 -17.87 23.16
N ILE A 122 -5.81 -18.96 23.09
CA ILE A 122 -6.00 -20.16 23.90
C ILE A 122 -5.75 -19.88 25.39
N PRO A 123 -4.57 -19.42 25.84
CA PRO A 123 -4.33 -19.11 27.24
C PRO A 123 -5.21 -17.95 27.75
N LEU A 124 -5.53 -16.99 26.91
CA LEU A 124 -6.46 -15.91 27.26
C LEU A 124 -7.85 -16.45 27.57
N SER A 125 -8.37 -17.39 26.76
CA SER A 125 -9.66 -18.05 27.02
C SER A 125 -9.63 -18.81 28.34
N SER A 126 -8.51 -19.48 28.67
CA SER A 126 -8.33 -20.13 29.95
C SER A 126 -8.35 -19.15 31.12
N LEU A 127 -7.71 -17.99 30.98
CA LEU A 127 -7.73 -16.92 31.99
C LEU A 127 -9.14 -16.37 32.20
N VAL A 128 -9.91 -16.18 31.13
CA VAL A 128 -11.32 -15.74 31.23
C VAL A 128 -12.15 -16.78 32.01
N LEU A 129 -11.99 -18.08 31.71
CA LEU A 129 -12.69 -19.15 32.43
C LEU A 129 -12.26 -19.25 33.90
N MET A 130 -10.97 -19.04 34.21
CA MET A 130 -10.47 -18.99 35.58
C MET A 130 -11.06 -17.79 36.34
N ASN A 131 -11.15 -16.63 35.69
CA ASN A 131 -11.76 -15.45 36.29
C ASN A 131 -13.23 -15.69 36.66
N GLU A 132 -13.98 -16.48 35.87
CA GLU A 132 -15.38 -16.81 36.19
C GLU A 132 -15.51 -17.61 37.48
N LYS A 133 -14.50 -18.39 37.86
CA LYS A 133 -14.46 -19.22 39.08
C LYS A 133 -14.00 -18.46 40.31
N ILE A 134 -13.57 -17.21 40.20
CA ILE A 134 -13.15 -16.39 41.34
C ILE A 134 -14.39 -16.08 42.20
N LEU A 135 -14.33 -16.40 43.48
CA LEU A 135 -15.42 -16.16 44.43
C LEU A 135 -15.47 -14.71 44.92
N ASP A 136 -14.30 -14.09 45.01
CA ASP A 136 -14.17 -12.65 45.36
C ASP A 136 -14.73 -11.78 44.22
N SER A 137 -15.85 -11.10 44.49
CA SER A 137 -16.55 -10.26 43.52
C SER A 137 -15.71 -9.11 43.03
N ASP A 138 -14.95 -8.48 43.92
CA ASP A 138 -14.17 -7.27 43.60
C ASP A 138 -12.96 -7.63 42.73
N LEU A 139 -12.26 -8.70 43.08
CA LEU A 139 -11.14 -9.22 42.31
C LEU A 139 -11.62 -9.69 40.92
N LYS A 140 -12.75 -10.42 40.86
CA LYS A 140 -13.36 -10.88 39.61
C LYS A 140 -13.67 -9.73 38.67
N GLN A 141 -14.28 -8.67 39.17
CA GLN A 141 -14.61 -7.48 38.41
C GLN A 141 -13.37 -6.73 37.95
N ALA A 142 -12.37 -6.58 38.83
CA ALA A 142 -11.10 -5.91 38.50
C ALA A 142 -10.33 -6.63 37.38
N MET A 143 -10.35 -7.96 37.34
CA MET A 143 -9.70 -8.76 36.30
C MET A 143 -10.46 -8.81 34.99
N LYS A 144 -11.79 -8.70 35.02
CA LYS A 144 -12.65 -8.84 33.84
C LYS A 144 -12.37 -7.77 32.77
N TYR A 145 -12.22 -6.51 33.20
CA TYR A 145 -11.96 -5.41 32.27
C TYR A 145 -10.68 -5.58 31.46
N PRO A 146 -9.47 -5.83 32.04
CA PRO A 146 -8.25 -6.03 31.28
C PRO A 146 -8.31 -7.28 30.39
N LEU A 147 -8.95 -8.37 30.83
CA LEU A 147 -9.10 -9.58 30.01
C LEU A 147 -9.93 -9.33 28.75
N GLU A 148 -11.10 -8.68 28.88
CA GLU A 148 -11.93 -8.32 27.72
C GLU A 148 -11.21 -7.34 26.79
N LYS A 149 -10.42 -6.41 27.34
CA LYS A 149 -9.62 -5.48 26.54
C LYS A 149 -8.53 -6.21 25.73
N ILE A 150 -7.81 -7.17 26.32
CA ILE A 150 -6.80 -7.96 25.61
C ILE A 150 -7.47 -8.77 24.49
N LYS A 151 -8.60 -9.41 24.78
CA LYS A 151 -9.37 -10.18 23.78
C LYS A 151 -9.80 -9.31 22.59
N GLN A 152 -10.28 -8.10 22.87
CA GLN A 152 -10.65 -7.14 21.83
C GLN A 152 -9.45 -6.73 20.98
N GLN A 153 -8.30 -6.42 21.61
CA GLN A 153 -7.07 -6.03 20.89
C GLN A 153 -6.54 -7.14 20.00
N LEU A 154 -6.56 -8.40 20.48
CA LEU A 154 -6.17 -9.57 19.67
C LEU A 154 -7.04 -9.71 18.42
N ASN A 155 -8.35 -9.55 18.56
CA ASN A 155 -9.26 -9.61 17.42
C ASN A 155 -8.94 -8.50 16.40
N TYR A 156 -8.58 -7.29 16.85
CA TYR A 156 -8.20 -6.20 15.95
C TYR A 156 -6.90 -6.48 15.20
N VAL A 157 -5.89 -7.04 15.86
CA VAL A 157 -4.64 -7.44 15.20
C VAL A 157 -4.89 -8.52 14.16
N MET A 158 -5.66 -9.55 14.50
CA MET A 158 -6.02 -10.63 13.56
C MET A 158 -6.71 -10.11 12.29
N LEU A 159 -7.70 -9.24 12.47
CA LEU A 159 -8.41 -8.64 11.34
C LEU A 159 -7.50 -7.68 10.55
N GLY A 160 -6.65 -6.91 11.24
CA GLY A 160 -5.66 -6.05 10.60
C GLY A 160 -4.69 -6.82 9.70
N CYS A 161 -4.23 -8.00 10.13
CA CYS A 161 -3.42 -8.89 9.30
C CYS A 161 -4.19 -9.36 8.06
N LYS A 162 -5.44 -9.75 8.21
CA LYS A 162 -6.29 -10.16 7.07
C LYS A 162 -6.47 -9.04 6.03
N VAL A 163 -6.68 -7.78 6.44
CA VAL A 163 -6.86 -6.64 5.52
C VAL A 163 -5.64 -6.39 4.65
N GLN A 164 -4.45 -6.59 5.20
CA GLN A 164 -3.21 -6.33 4.47
C GLN A 164 -2.81 -7.48 3.53
N SER A 165 -3.38 -8.68 3.71
CA SER A 165 -3.11 -9.79 2.81
C SER A 165 -3.80 -9.56 1.46
N HIS A 166 -3.07 -9.76 0.34
CA HIS A 166 -3.62 -9.65 -1.00
C HIS A 166 -4.49 -10.86 -1.39
N LEU A 167 -4.41 -11.95 -0.63
CA LEU A 167 -5.23 -13.16 -0.78
C LEU A 167 -6.64 -13.00 -0.21
N TYR A 168 -7.04 -11.75 0.04
CA TYR A 168 -8.29 -11.48 0.69
C TYR A 168 -9.46 -11.57 -0.30
N ASP A 169 -10.19 -12.67 -0.24
CA ASP A 169 -11.46 -12.85 -0.95
C ASP A 169 -12.57 -12.07 -0.24
N LEU A 170 -12.91 -10.90 -0.75
CA LEU A 170 -14.10 -10.17 -0.32
C LEU A 170 -15.34 -10.98 -0.71
N LYS A 171 -16.14 -11.37 0.29
CA LYS A 171 -17.42 -12.06 0.08
C LYS A 171 -18.55 -11.03 0.06
N VAL A 172 -18.62 -10.26 -1.02
CA VAL A 172 -19.68 -9.26 -1.17
C VAL A 172 -20.99 -9.98 -1.47
N THR A 173 -21.96 -9.79 -0.59
CA THR A 173 -23.31 -10.37 -0.68
C THR A 173 -24.34 -9.35 -0.24
N LYS A 174 -25.63 -9.63 -0.54
CA LYS A 174 -26.72 -8.82 -0.02
C LYS A 174 -26.89 -9.10 1.48
N ILE A 175 -26.58 -8.14 2.34
CA ILE A 175 -26.60 -8.26 3.79
C ILE A 175 -27.57 -7.27 4.43
N ASN A 176 -28.14 -7.63 5.57
CA ASN A 176 -28.95 -6.74 6.39
C ASN A 176 -28.03 -5.96 7.35
N ILE A 177 -28.02 -4.63 7.25
CA ILE A 177 -27.20 -3.74 8.10
C ILE A 177 -27.50 -3.96 9.58
N LEU A 178 -28.78 -4.16 9.93
CA LEU A 178 -29.21 -4.37 11.32
C LEU A 178 -28.54 -5.59 11.98
N ASP A 179 -28.27 -6.66 11.21
CA ASP A 179 -27.59 -7.84 11.73
C ASP A 179 -26.12 -7.56 12.08
N CYS A 180 -25.43 -6.75 11.25
CA CYS A 180 -24.06 -6.32 11.53
C CYS A 180 -24.00 -5.43 12.78
N ILE A 181 -24.96 -4.50 12.93
CA ILE A 181 -25.05 -3.63 14.11
C ILE A 181 -25.32 -4.44 15.38
N LYS A 182 -26.29 -5.36 15.34
CA LYS A 182 -26.58 -6.25 16.48
C LYS A 182 -25.34 -7.09 16.88
N SER A 183 -24.60 -7.57 15.89
CA SER A 183 -23.35 -8.32 16.12
C SER A 183 -22.30 -7.43 16.78
N SER A 184 -22.12 -6.21 16.29
CA SER A 184 -21.16 -5.25 16.82
C SER A 184 -21.50 -4.79 18.25
N ILE A 185 -22.78 -4.51 18.54
CA ILE A 185 -23.24 -4.22 19.91
C ILE A 185 -22.94 -5.39 20.85
N ARG A 186 -23.16 -6.64 20.39
CA ARG A 186 -22.85 -7.84 21.17
C ARG A 186 -21.35 -7.98 21.44
N ASN A 187 -20.50 -7.70 20.44
CA ASN A 187 -19.05 -7.74 20.57
C ASN A 187 -18.54 -6.74 21.61
N ASN A 188 -19.17 -5.56 21.69
CA ASN A 188 -18.78 -4.46 22.59
C ASN A 188 -19.64 -4.41 23.88
N ARG A 189 -20.53 -5.39 24.09
CA ARG A 189 -21.55 -5.36 25.17
C ARG A 189 -20.96 -5.07 26.54
N PHE A 190 -19.82 -5.68 26.88
CA PHE A 190 -19.19 -5.49 28.17
C PHE A 190 -18.89 -4.03 28.46
N PHE A 191 -18.22 -3.35 27.52
CA PHE A 191 -17.82 -1.95 27.69
C PHE A 191 -18.99 -0.98 27.61
N LEU A 192 -20.02 -1.29 26.79
CA LEU A 192 -21.25 -0.49 26.69
C LEU A 192 -22.04 -0.51 27.99
N ILE A 193 -22.14 -1.68 28.65
CA ILE A 193 -22.79 -1.81 29.97
C ILE A 193 -21.98 -1.13 31.06
N GLU A 194 -20.67 -1.36 31.11
CA GLU A 194 -19.76 -0.79 32.10
C GLU A 194 -19.80 0.74 32.11
N LYS A 195 -19.87 1.33 30.90
CA LYS A 195 -19.99 2.77 30.70
C LYS A 195 -21.41 3.32 30.78
N LYS A 196 -22.41 2.44 30.93
CA LYS A 196 -23.85 2.79 31.01
C LYS A 196 -24.35 3.56 29.78
N PHE A 197 -23.99 3.10 28.57
CA PHE A 197 -24.46 3.73 27.34
C PHE A 197 -25.97 3.62 27.17
N ASP A 198 -26.64 4.73 26.86
CA ASP A 198 -27.99 4.74 26.28
C ASP A 198 -27.89 4.50 24.77
N ILE A 199 -28.51 3.41 24.27
CA ILE A 199 -28.37 2.98 22.88
C ILE A 199 -29.71 3.08 22.18
N LYS A 200 -29.79 3.90 21.13
CA LYS A 200 -30.97 4.04 20.27
C LYS A 200 -30.65 3.56 18.86
N ILE A 201 -31.41 2.57 18.38
CA ILE A 201 -31.32 2.04 17.02
C ILE A 201 -32.62 2.33 16.33
N ASP A 202 -32.56 3.14 15.25
CA ASP A 202 -33.71 3.52 14.42
C ASP A 202 -33.39 3.12 12.97
N ILE A 203 -33.56 1.81 12.70
CA ILE A 203 -33.22 1.21 11.42
C ILE A 203 -34.35 0.29 11.00
N ASP A 204 -34.95 0.62 9.87
CA ASP A 204 -35.81 -0.29 9.15
C ASP A 204 -35.01 -1.43 8.50
N GLU A 205 -35.68 -2.45 8.02
CA GLU A 205 -35.02 -3.54 7.29
C GLU A 205 -34.31 -2.99 6.05
N THR A 206 -33.00 -2.85 6.15
CA THR A 206 -32.15 -2.18 5.14
C THR A 206 -31.06 -3.14 4.67
N PHE A 207 -31.08 -3.43 3.36
CA PHE A 207 -30.12 -4.31 2.72
C PHE A 207 -29.12 -3.50 1.88
N VAL A 208 -27.86 -3.91 1.94
CA VAL A 208 -26.76 -3.38 1.12
C VAL A 208 -25.91 -4.53 0.57
N TYR A 209 -25.18 -4.29 -0.50
CA TYR A 209 -24.18 -5.23 -1.01
C TYR A 209 -22.84 -4.90 -0.36
N SER A 210 -22.36 -5.81 0.51
CA SER A 210 -21.12 -5.64 1.26
C SER A 210 -20.63 -6.97 1.81
N ASP A 211 -19.49 -6.99 2.48
CA ASP A 211 -19.00 -8.13 3.24
C ASP A 211 -19.42 -8.02 4.71
N LYS A 212 -20.10 -9.03 5.22
CA LYS A 212 -20.66 -9.04 6.57
C LYS A 212 -19.60 -8.96 7.68
N GLU A 213 -18.48 -9.67 7.52
CA GLU A 213 -17.40 -9.71 8.51
C GLU A 213 -16.73 -8.32 8.59
N TRP A 214 -16.46 -7.74 7.44
CA TRP A 214 -15.82 -6.43 7.35
C TRP A 214 -16.70 -5.28 7.77
N LEU A 215 -17.96 -5.31 7.39
CA LEU A 215 -18.90 -4.28 7.84
C LEU A 215 -19.09 -4.34 9.37
N THR A 216 -19.16 -5.54 9.95
CA THR A 216 -19.21 -5.70 11.41
C THR A 216 -17.95 -5.12 12.07
N TYR A 217 -16.76 -5.38 11.50
CA TYR A 217 -15.51 -4.82 12.01
C TYR A 217 -15.49 -3.29 11.96
N ILE A 218 -15.93 -2.69 10.84
CA ILE A 218 -16.02 -1.23 10.70
C ILE A 218 -16.90 -0.66 11.81
N ILE A 219 -18.10 -1.21 12.01
CA ILE A 219 -19.02 -0.77 13.05
C ILE A 219 -18.41 -0.97 14.45
N ASP A 220 -17.71 -2.09 14.69
CA ASP A 220 -16.97 -2.35 15.94
C ASP A 220 -15.95 -1.24 16.23
N GLN A 221 -15.17 -0.80 15.22
CA GLN A 221 -14.20 0.28 15.38
C GLN A 221 -14.86 1.61 15.74
N LEU A 222 -15.98 1.94 15.09
CA LEU A 222 -16.70 3.19 15.36
C LEU A 222 -17.35 3.16 16.77
N ILE A 223 -17.97 2.05 17.17
CA ILE A 223 -18.50 1.88 18.53
C ILE A 223 -17.38 1.93 19.56
N ASN A 224 -16.24 1.29 19.30
CA ASN A 224 -15.10 1.34 20.21
C ASN A 224 -14.54 2.75 20.38
N ASN A 225 -14.53 3.58 19.31
CA ASN A 225 -14.19 4.98 19.42
C ASN A 225 -15.19 5.74 20.28
N ALA A 226 -16.50 5.51 20.11
CA ALA A 226 -17.53 6.10 20.98
C ALA A 226 -17.31 5.74 22.46
N ILE A 227 -17.02 4.45 22.75
CA ILE A 227 -16.71 3.99 24.12
C ILE A 227 -15.46 4.67 24.67
N LYS A 228 -14.40 4.76 23.87
CA LYS A 228 -13.11 5.30 24.27
C LYS A 228 -13.18 6.78 24.62
N TYR A 229 -13.89 7.55 23.82
CA TYR A 229 -14.01 9.02 23.96
C TYR A 229 -15.31 9.44 24.66
N SER A 230 -15.98 8.49 25.33
CA SER A 230 -17.23 8.75 26.04
C SER A 230 -17.03 9.69 27.24
N LYS A 231 -18.04 10.48 27.51
CA LYS A 231 -18.19 11.34 28.69
C LYS A 231 -19.17 10.73 29.70
N LYS A 232 -19.54 11.52 30.69
CA LYS A 232 -20.63 11.18 31.61
C LYS A 232 -21.96 11.08 30.85
N ASP A 233 -22.77 10.10 31.20
CA ASP A 233 -24.07 9.82 30.57
C ASP A 233 -23.97 9.66 29.03
N PRO A 234 -23.19 8.66 28.54
CA PRO A 234 -22.94 8.50 27.13
C PRO A 234 -24.13 7.92 26.39
N TYR A 235 -24.40 8.42 25.17
CA TYR A 235 -25.36 7.77 24.27
C TYR A 235 -24.72 7.38 22.96
N LEU A 236 -25.33 6.40 22.31
CA LEU A 236 -25.01 5.96 20.95
C LEU A 236 -26.31 5.88 20.15
N LYS A 237 -26.43 6.69 19.12
CA LYS A 237 -27.59 6.67 18.21
C LYS A 237 -27.16 6.14 16.85
N ILE A 238 -27.89 5.16 16.34
CA ILE A 238 -27.61 4.53 15.05
C ILE A 238 -28.89 4.53 14.22
N TRP A 239 -28.82 5.11 13.01
CA TRP A 239 -29.98 5.14 12.11
C TRP A 239 -29.54 5.07 10.66
N THR A 240 -30.49 4.75 9.77
CA THR A 240 -30.27 4.74 8.33
C THR A 240 -31.14 5.77 7.63
N LYS A 241 -30.66 6.28 6.49
CA LYS A 241 -31.42 7.11 5.57
C LYS A 241 -31.17 6.63 4.15
N LYS A 242 -32.22 6.49 3.37
CA LYS A 242 -32.12 6.22 1.93
C LYS A 242 -32.13 7.54 1.17
N ASP A 243 -31.14 7.72 0.29
CA ASP A 243 -31.05 8.86 -0.61
C ASP A 243 -30.83 8.36 -2.04
N LYS A 244 -31.86 8.51 -2.91
CA LYS A 244 -31.88 8.04 -4.31
C LYS A 244 -31.35 6.61 -4.47
N ASN A 245 -30.08 6.45 -4.84
CA ASN A 245 -29.41 5.16 -5.09
C ASN A 245 -28.43 4.77 -3.99
N GLU A 246 -28.34 5.53 -2.91
CA GLU A 246 -27.39 5.29 -1.83
C GLU A 246 -28.12 5.05 -0.52
N THR A 247 -27.50 4.25 0.34
CA THR A 247 -27.97 4.06 1.72
C THR A 247 -26.91 4.67 2.65
N LEU A 248 -27.35 5.54 3.53
CA LEU A 248 -26.50 6.18 4.52
C LEU A 248 -26.75 5.55 5.89
N LEU A 249 -25.67 5.12 6.55
CA LEU A 249 -25.69 4.67 7.94
C LEU A 249 -25.00 5.72 8.81
N PHE A 250 -25.72 6.22 9.78
CA PHE A 250 -25.24 7.20 10.75
C PHE A 250 -24.97 6.52 12.08
N ILE A 251 -23.81 6.80 12.67
CA ILE A 251 -23.39 6.33 14.00
C ILE A 251 -22.92 7.56 14.78
N GLU A 252 -23.74 8.01 15.73
CA GLU A 252 -23.51 9.24 16.49
C GLU A 252 -23.30 8.94 17.98
N ASP A 253 -22.30 9.56 18.57
CA ASP A 253 -22.03 9.59 20.00
C ASP A 253 -21.94 11.03 20.55
N ASN A 254 -22.21 11.21 21.85
CA ASN A 254 -22.09 12.49 22.55
C ASN A 254 -20.73 12.64 23.29
N GLY A 255 -19.70 12.00 22.81
CA GLY A 255 -18.39 12.00 23.42
C GLY A 255 -17.64 13.35 23.33
N GLU A 256 -16.32 13.28 23.40
CA GLU A 256 -15.46 14.46 23.40
C GLU A 256 -15.53 15.27 22.09
N GLY A 257 -16.01 14.65 21.00
CA GLY A 257 -15.98 15.27 19.68
C GLY A 257 -14.56 15.40 19.13
N ILE A 258 -14.45 15.89 17.90
CA ILE A 258 -13.19 16.04 17.17
C ILE A 258 -12.99 17.53 16.86
N LYS A 259 -11.77 18.03 17.07
CA LYS A 259 -11.43 19.40 16.71
C LYS A 259 -11.40 19.57 15.19
N LYS A 260 -11.77 20.76 14.71
CA LYS A 260 -11.80 21.07 13.27
C LYS A 260 -10.45 20.84 12.59
N GLU A 261 -9.35 21.12 13.28
CA GLU A 261 -7.98 20.91 12.79
C GLU A 261 -7.59 19.44 12.61
N ASP A 262 -8.20 18.52 13.40
CA ASP A 262 -7.93 17.10 13.38
C ASP A 262 -8.80 16.37 12.33
N LEU A 263 -9.99 16.87 12.00
CA LEU A 263 -10.97 16.24 11.11
C LEU A 263 -10.37 15.74 9.76
N PRO A 264 -9.55 16.53 9.04
CA PRO A 264 -9.00 16.09 7.76
C PRO A 264 -8.02 14.91 7.89
N ARG A 265 -7.50 14.68 9.09
CA ARG A 265 -6.39 13.76 9.35
C ARG A 265 -6.77 12.50 10.11
N ILE A 266 -7.99 12.38 10.59
CA ILE A 266 -8.41 11.25 11.45
C ILE A 266 -8.30 9.88 10.78
N PHE A 267 -8.30 9.85 9.44
CA PHE A 267 -8.12 8.64 8.64
C PHE A 267 -6.66 8.39 8.21
N GLU A 268 -5.72 9.29 8.54
CA GLU A 268 -4.30 9.08 8.25
C GLU A 268 -3.73 7.95 9.12
N ARG A 269 -2.84 7.14 8.54
CA ARG A 269 -2.18 6.03 9.24
C ARG A 269 -1.37 6.51 10.43
N GLY A 270 -1.69 5.99 11.62
CA GLY A 270 -0.96 6.33 12.85
C GLY A 270 -1.31 7.70 13.43
N TYR A 271 -2.28 8.42 12.86
CA TYR A 271 -2.70 9.70 13.40
C TYR A 271 -3.50 9.51 14.69
N THR A 272 -3.09 10.23 15.71
CA THR A 272 -3.77 10.31 17.00
C THR A 272 -3.97 11.79 17.30
N GLY A 273 -5.21 12.25 17.36
CA GLY A 273 -5.54 13.68 17.50
C GLY A 273 -4.83 14.38 18.65
N SER A 274 -4.88 15.70 18.67
CA SER A 274 -4.20 16.58 19.63
C SER A 274 -4.57 16.33 21.11
N ASN A 275 -5.67 15.63 21.37
CA ASN A 275 -6.13 15.29 22.73
C ASN A 275 -5.26 14.23 23.45
N HIS A 276 -4.36 13.54 22.73
CA HIS A 276 -3.50 12.49 23.32
C HIS A 276 -2.28 12.98 24.10
N ARG A 277 -1.98 14.26 24.10
CA ARG A 277 -0.84 14.80 24.86
C ARG A 277 -0.97 14.62 26.39
N ASN A 278 -2.16 14.28 26.88
CA ASN A 278 -2.42 14.11 28.32
C ASN A 278 -2.36 12.65 28.81
N ASN A 279 -1.70 11.72 28.12
CA ASN A 279 -1.41 10.33 28.56
C ASN A 279 -2.60 9.44 28.98
N GLN A 280 -3.85 9.90 28.91
CA GLN A 280 -5.00 9.12 29.38
C GLN A 280 -5.41 7.96 28.46
N TYR A 281 -5.14 8.05 27.15
CA TYR A 281 -5.54 7.01 26.20
C TYR A 281 -4.46 6.82 25.13
N LYS A 282 -3.61 5.79 25.28
CA LYS A 282 -2.71 5.37 24.19
C LYS A 282 -3.54 4.79 23.06
N SER A 283 -3.68 5.51 21.93
CA SER A 283 -4.23 5.00 20.68
C SER A 283 -3.13 4.79 19.65
N THR A 284 -3.27 3.76 18.84
CA THR A 284 -2.31 3.43 17.80
C THR A 284 -2.52 4.25 16.51
N GLY A 285 -3.66 4.96 16.38
CA GLY A 285 -4.04 5.67 15.16
C GLY A 285 -4.36 4.75 13.96
N PHE A 286 -4.54 3.44 14.21
CA PHE A 286 -4.80 2.47 13.14
C PHE A 286 -6.30 2.20 12.91
N GLY A 287 -7.15 2.41 13.92
CA GLY A 287 -8.57 2.03 13.85
C GLY A 287 -9.34 2.70 12.72
N LEU A 288 -9.33 4.03 12.67
CA LEU A 288 -10.03 4.80 11.63
C LEU A 288 -9.34 4.70 10.26
N TYR A 289 -8.01 4.60 10.22
CA TYR A 289 -7.29 4.29 8.99
C TYR A 289 -7.77 2.98 8.36
N MET A 290 -7.96 1.93 9.18
CA MET A 290 -8.46 0.63 8.71
C MET A 290 -9.92 0.72 8.25
N VAL A 291 -10.75 1.51 8.92
CA VAL A 291 -12.14 1.78 8.50
C VAL A 291 -12.16 2.36 7.08
N ASP A 292 -11.40 3.41 6.82
CA ASP A 292 -11.31 4.05 5.50
C ASP A 292 -10.77 3.09 4.42
N LEU A 293 -9.71 2.35 4.75
CA LEU A 293 -9.11 1.39 3.83
C LEU A 293 -10.08 0.29 3.42
N ILE A 294 -10.82 -0.27 4.38
CA ILE A 294 -11.77 -1.36 4.12
C ILE A 294 -12.96 -0.83 3.34
N LEU A 295 -13.52 0.32 3.72
CA LEU A 295 -14.66 0.92 3.00
C LEU A 295 -14.33 1.21 1.55
N LYS A 296 -13.14 1.77 1.26
CA LYS A 296 -12.66 2.00 -0.11
C LYS A 296 -12.55 0.69 -0.91
N ARG A 297 -12.08 -0.39 -0.29
CA ARG A 297 -12.02 -1.71 -0.94
C ARG A 297 -13.41 -2.31 -1.21
N LEU A 298 -14.39 -2.01 -0.36
CA LEU A 298 -15.78 -2.42 -0.54
C LEU A 298 -16.57 -1.51 -1.50
N GLY A 299 -15.93 -0.45 -2.04
CA GLY A 299 -16.58 0.52 -2.91
C GLY A 299 -17.52 1.47 -2.17
N HIS A 300 -17.30 1.68 -0.88
CA HIS A 300 -18.09 2.55 -0.01
C HIS A 300 -17.27 3.74 0.48
N ASP A 301 -17.94 4.79 0.95
CA ASP A 301 -17.29 5.99 1.51
C ASP A 301 -17.64 6.17 2.99
N CYS A 302 -16.83 6.95 3.71
CA CYS A 302 -17.09 7.37 5.08
C CYS A 302 -16.83 8.87 5.23
N TYR A 303 -17.78 9.55 5.84
CA TYR A 303 -17.68 10.95 6.24
C TYR A 303 -17.80 11.07 7.75
N VAL A 304 -17.35 12.20 8.29
CA VAL A 304 -17.47 12.51 9.70
C VAL A 304 -17.94 13.93 9.91
N GLU A 305 -18.95 14.07 10.73
CA GLU A 305 -19.42 15.35 11.25
C GLU A 305 -19.17 15.36 12.75
N SER A 306 -18.51 16.38 13.26
CA SER A 306 -18.21 16.47 14.66
C SER A 306 -18.14 17.90 15.15
N SER A 307 -18.53 18.10 16.39
CA SER A 307 -18.35 19.34 17.12
C SER A 307 -17.61 19.04 18.43
N PHE A 308 -16.45 19.65 18.60
CA PHE A 308 -15.63 19.44 19.78
C PHE A 308 -16.43 19.67 21.06
N SER A 309 -16.30 18.80 22.02
CA SER A 309 -17.03 18.75 23.29
C SER A 309 -18.55 18.50 23.16
N LYS A 310 -19.08 18.15 21.99
CA LYS A 310 -20.52 17.94 21.83
C LYS A 310 -20.86 16.55 21.30
N TYR A 311 -20.41 16.19 20.09
CA TYR A 311 -20.75 14.93 19.45
C TYR A 311 -19.75 14.55 18.36
N THR A 312 -19.76 13.27 17.97
CA THR A 312 -19.16 12.79 16.72
C THR A 312 -20.19 11.91 16.01
N CYS A 313 -20.39 12.14 14.72
CA CYS A 313 -21.26 11.35 13.85
C CYS A 313 -20.45 10.84 12.65
N PHE A 314 -20.29 9.53 12.55
CA PHE A 314 -19.74 8.87 11.37
C PHE A 314 -20.88 8.50 10.42
N ILE A 315 -20.68 8.76 9.12
CA ILE A 315 -21.65 8.54 8.06
C ILE A 315 -21.05 7.60 7.04
N ILE A 316 -21.52 6.36 6.98
CA ILE A 316 -21.09 5.40 5.97
C ILE A 316 -22.06 5.48 4.80
N VAL A 317 -21.54 5.68 3.60
CA VAL A 317 -22.30 5.76 2.36
C VAL A 317 -22.15 4.46 1.60
N PHE A 318 -23.20 3.67 1.55
CA PHE A 318 -23.26 2.45 0.76
C PHE A 318 -23.70 2.79 -0.65
N LYS A 319 -22.78 2.69 -1.60
CA LYS A 319 -23.03 2.82 -3.04
C LYS A 319 -23.49 1.48 -3.60
N ASP A 320 -24.24 1.53 -4.69
CA ASP A 320 -24.50 0.32 -5.46
C ASP A 320 -23.19 -0.10 -6.16
N ASN A 321 -22.59 -1.13 -5.62
CA ASN A 321 -21.29 -1.64 -6.04
C ASN A 321 -21.39 -2.99 -6.79
N ARG A 322 -22.61 -3.38 -7.22
CA ARG A 322 -22.85 -4.65 -7.93
C ARG A 322 -22.02 -4.76 -9.19
N ASP A 323 -21.98 -3.72 -10.00
CA ASP A 323 -21.20 -3.71 -11.25
C ASP A 323 -19.69 -3.81 -10.98
N PHE A 324 -19.21 -3.23 -9.87
CA PHE A 324 -17.80 -3.29 -9.47
C PHE A 324 -17.35 -4.71 -9.10
N PHE A 325 -18.25 -5.50 -8.51
CA PHE A 325 -17.97 -6.88 -8.08
C PHE A 325 -18.56 -7.94 -9.02
N ASN A 326 -19.13 -7.56 -10.17
CA ASN A 326 -19.79 -8.47 -11.14
C ASN A 326 -20.89 -9.33 -10.49
N LEU A 327 -21.77 -8.72 -9.66
CA LEU A 327 -22.85 -9.38 -8.90
C LEU A 327 -24.20 -9.28 -9.61
#